data_9f8b5bad5ea48d4bf6d518adcf576d11
#
_entry.id   9f8b5bad5ea48d4bf6d518adcf576d11
#
_cell.length_a   1.000
_cell.length_b   1.000
_cell.length_c   1.000
_cell.angle_alpha   90.00
_cell.angle_beta   90.00
_cell.angle_gamma   90.00
#
_symmetry.space_group_name_H-M   'P 1'
#
loop_
_entity.id
_entity.type
_entity.pdbx_description
1 polymer ?
#
loop_
_entity_poly.entity_id
_entity_poly.type
_entity_poly.pdbx_seq_one_letter_code
_entity_poly.pdbx_strand_id
1 'polypeptide(L)'
;RVLSIGLTISLIMAGAPNINALSSIEKIQGKDRYETAAKIAQKQTYENVVLVNTDNTLADGLSASGLAGTVKAPILLSQRNSIPSDTEKMLKDVKKAYIIGTEDSIGKSVENELKQKGIEVKRIGGNDRIETSYLIAKEIASIKPIDKVFITNGYTGEADAMSASSVASRDGAPIILTNGKNVPFEKKEGVQCYALGSEEIISNDLVKKTNAVRLAG
;
A
#
# COMPACT_ATOMS: atom_id res chain seq x y z
N ARG A 1 9.96 -48.60 -60.52
CA ARG A 1 9.71 -47.15 -60.36
C ARG A 1 9.21 -46.92 -58.93
N VAL A 2 10.10 -46.40 -58.08
CA VAL A 2 9.78 -46.03 -56.71
C VAL A 2 9.49 -44.52 -56.74
N LEU A 3 8.27 -44.11 -56.39
CA LEU A 3 7.90 -42.68 -56.18
C LEU A 3 8.38 -42.32 -54.75
N SER A 4 9.35 -41.45 -54.64
CA SER A 4 9.67 -40.79 -53.40
C SER A 4 8.76 -39.59 -53.21
N ILE A 5 7.89 -39.65 -52.23
CA ILE A 5 7.09 -38.51 -51.78
C ILE A 5 7.93 -37.69 -50.82
N GLY A 6 8.44 -36.58 -51.28
CA GLY A 6 9.13 -35.59 -50.45
C GLY A 6 8.13 -34.86 -49.54
N LEU A 7 8.20 -35.10 -48.26
CA LEU A 7 7.46 -34.38 -47.23
C LEU A 7 8.21 -33.09 -46.90
N THR A 8 7.80 -31.96 -47.49
CA THR A 8 8.32 -30.65 -47.12
C THR A 8 7.63 -30.18 -45.85
N ILE A 9 8.31 -30.27 -44.72
CA ILE A 9 7.87 -29.66 -43.47
C ILE A 9 8.11 -28.15 -43.59
N SER A 10 7.06 -27.38 -43.87
CA SER A 10 7.09 -25.94 -43.72
C SER A 10 7.09 -25.58 -42.25
N LEU A 11 8.25 -25.20 -41.73
CA LEU A 11 8.40 -24.64 -40.40
C LEU A 11 7.74 -23.25 -40.40
N ILE A 12 6.50 -23.16 -39.93
CA ILE A 12 5.85 -21.88 -39.65
C ILE A 12 6.59 -21.29 -38.47
N MET A 13 7.51 -20.37 -38.74
CA MET A 13 8.05 -19.47 -37.72
C MET A 13 6.89 -18.60 -37.27
N ALA A 14 6.17 -19.04 -36.26
CA ALA A 14 5.29 -18.16 -35.51
C ALA A 14 6.16 -17.01 -35.00
N GLY A 15 5.95 -15.82 -35.56
CA GLY A 15 6.70 -14.63 -35.17
C GLY A 15 6.65 -14.48 -33.66
N ALA A 16 7.82 -14.44 -33.03
CA ALA A 16 7.90 -14.10 -31.62
C ALA A 16 7.11 -12.78 -31.42
N PRO A 17 6.22 -12.69 -30.42
CA PRO A 17 5.54 -11.43 -30.16
C PRO A 17 6.61 -10.37 -29.97
N ASN A 18 6.57 -9.32 -30.78
CA ASN A 18 7.41 -8.16 -30.61
C ASN A 18 7.22 -7.63 -29.19
N ILE A 19 8.17 -7.90 -28.31
CA ILE A 19 8.20 -7.32 -26.96
C ILE A 19 8.66 -5.86 -27.10
N ASN A 20 7.96 -5.08 -27.87
CA ASN A 20 8.09 -3.61 -27.91
C ASN A 20 7.26 -2.95 -26.78
N ALA A 21 6.91 -3.73 -25.74
CA ALA A 21 6.16 -3.25 -24.58
C ALA A 21 7.01 -2.37 -23.62
N LEU A 22 8.28 -2.16 -23.91
CA LEU A 22 9.14 -1.22 -23.18
C LEU A 22 9.31 0.11 -23.95
N SER A 23 8.27 0.58 -24.60
CA SER A 23 8.38 1.73 -25.50
C SER A 23 8.64 3.07 -24.83
N SER A 24 8.38 3.24 -23.54
CA SER A 24 8.86 4.40 -22.78
C SER A 24 8.70 4.19 -21.27
N ILE A 25 9.81 4.19 -20.54
CA ILE A 25 9.78 4.34 -19.10
C ILE A 25 9.55 5.83 -18.81
N GLU A 26 8.37 6.18 -18.29
CA GLU A 26 8.11 7.54 -17.83
C GLU A 26 8.74 7.73 -16.45
N LYS A 27 9.66 8.69 -16.33
CA LYS A 27 10.24 9.08 -15.06
C LYS A 27 9.33 10.08 -14.36
N ILE A 28 8.75 9.71 -13.21
CA ILE A 28 7.99 10.63 -12.35
C ILE A 28 8.90 11.04 -11.20
N GLN A 29 9.32 12.32 -11.19
CA GLN A 29 10.22 12.87 -10.19
C GLN A 29 9.83 14.30 -9.85
N GLY A 30 9.74 14.61 -8.55
CA GLY A 30 9.65 15.96 -8.01
C GLY A 30 10.99 16.44 -7.43
N LYS A 31 11.06 17.69 -7.00
CA LYS A 31 12.20 18.27 -6.27
C LYS A 31 12.39 17.64 -4.89
N ASP A 32 11.28 17.14 -4.32
CA ASP A 32 11.22 16.47 -3.04
C ASP A 32 10.15 15.36 -3.04
N ARG A 33 9.96 14.70 -1.90
CA ARG A 33 8.97 13.63 -1.71
C ARG A 33 7.53 14.12 -1.88
N TYR A 34 7.22 15.37 -1.49
CA TYR A 34 5.87 15.94 -1.57
C TYR A 34 5.46 16.16 -3.03
N GLU A 35 6.34 16.80 -3.81
CA GLU A 35 6.10 16.98 -5.25
C GLU A 35 6.07 15.66 -6.00
N THR A 36 6.91 14.69 -5.62
CA THR A 36 6.88 13.35 -6.23
C THR A 36 5.53 12.67 -5.99
N ALA A 37 5.04 12.68 -4.74
CA ALA A 37 3.72 12.13 -4.40
C ALA A 37 2.59 12.85 -5.15
N ALA A 38 2.64 14.17 -5.25
CA ALA A 38 1.68 14.97 -6.01
C ALA A 38 1.68 14.60 -7.50
N LYS A 39 2.84 14.46 -8.13
CA LYS A 39 2.95 14.04 -9.55
C LYS A 39 2.41 12.63 -9.79
N ILE A 40 2.59 11.72 -8.84
CA ILE A 40 1.98 10.38 -8.91
C ILE A 40 0.46 10.48 -8.80
N ALA A 41 -0.06 11.30 -7.88
CA ALA A 41 -1.49 11.54 -7.72
C ALA A 41 -2.14 12.14 -8.98
N GLN A 42 -1.45 13.02 -9.70
CA GLN A 42 -1.93 13.59 -10.97
C GLN A 42 -2.19 12.55 -12.07
N LYS A 43 -1.63 11.34 -11.95
CA LYS A 43 -1.89 10.24 -12.89
C LYS A 43 -3.15 9.45 -12.56
N GLN A 44 -3.89 9.84 -11.51
CA GLN A 44 -5.06 9.14 -11.01
C GLN A 44 -6.27 10.07 -10.99
N THR A 45 -7.47 9.47 -11.08
CA THR A 45 -8.73 10.17 -10.79
C THR A 45 -9.22 9.70 -9.43
N TYR A 46 -9.49 10.63 -8.51
CA TYR A 46 -9.87 10.31 -7.14
C TYR A 46 -10.75 11.40 -6.53
N GLU A 47 -11.54 11.03 -5.53
CA GLU A 47 -12.30 11.92 -4.66
C GLU A 47 -11.86 11.80 -3.20
N ASN A 48 -11.05 10.81 -2.89
CA ASN A 48 -10.50 10.56 -1.56
C ASN A 48 -8.98 10.68 -1.60
N VAL A 49 -8.38 11.02 -0.47
CA VAL A 49 -6.92 11.00 -0.29
C VAL A 49 -6.56 10.32 1.03
N VAL A 50 -5.39 9.73 1.08
CA VAL A 50 -4.77 9.25 2.31
C VAL A 50 -3.58 10.15 2.62
N LEU A 51 -3.57 10.79 3.79
CA LEU A 51 -2.49 11.66 4.24
C LEU A 51 -1.64 10.96 5.29
N VAL A 52 -0.34 10.92 5.06
CA VAL A 52 0.66 10.35 5.97
C VAL A 52 1.79 11.33 6.21
N ASN A 53 2.42 11.26 7.39
CA ASN A 53 3.68 11.94 7.66
C ASN A 53 4.81 10.90 7.64
N THR A 54 5.85 11.17 6.85
CA THR A 54 7.01 10.27 6.68
C THR A 54 8.30 10.87 7.24
N ASP A 55 8.21 11.88 8.12
CA ASP A 55 9.39 12.55 8.67
C ASP A 55 10.21 11.63 9.57
N ASN A 56 9.54 10.77 10.33
CA ASN A 56 10.18 9.87 11.29
C ASN A 56 10.17 8.39 10.88
N THR A 57 9.18 7.95 10.09
CA THR A 57 9.00 6.53 9.73
C THR A 57 8.11 6.40 8.50
N LEU A 58 8.29 5.33 7.74
CA LEU A 58 7.44 4.97 6.60
C LEU A 58 6.27 4.06 7.03
N ALA A 59 6.24 3.58 8.26
CA ALA A 59 5.31 2.56 8.74
C ALA A 59 3.83 2.89 8.47
N ASP A 60 3.41 4.13 8.75
CA ASP A 60 2.03 4.58 8.52
C ASP A 60 1.68 4.57 7.03
N GLY A 61 2.59 5.05 6.18
CA GLY A 61 2.40 5.05 4.73
C GLY A 61 2.32 3.65 4.13
N LEU A 62 3.17 2.74 4.60
CA LEU A 62 3.20 1.35 4.12
C LEU A 62 1.94 0.59 4.56
N SER A 63 1.52 0.73 5.82
CA SER A 63 0.30 0.09 6.34
C SER A 63 -0.97 0.66 5.68
N ALA A 64 -0.96 1.93 5.25
CA ALA A 64 -2.07 2.58 4.58
C ALA A 64 -2.29 2.13 3.12
N SER A 65 -1.35 1.39 2.51
CA SER A 65 -1.42 1.02 1.09
C SER A 65 -2.71 0.27 0.73
N GLY A 66 -3.12 -0.70 1.56
CA GLY A 66 -4.36 -1.44 1.35
C GLY A 66 -5.62 -0.57 1.46
N LEU A 67 -5.63 0.39 2.39
CA LEU A 67 -6.73 1.36 2.51
C LEU A 67 -6.77 2.27 1.28
N ALA A 68 -5.64 2.80 0.86
CA ALA A 68 -5.53 3.66 -0.32
C ALA A 68 -6.13 2.98 -1.56
N GLY A 69 -5.78 1.71 -1.79
CA GLY A 69 -6.37 0.91 -2.86
C GLY A 69 -7.88 0.68 -2.68
N THR A 70 -8.33 0.36 -1.47
CA THR A 70 -9.74 0.12 -1.16
C THR A 70 -10.61 1.34 -1.45
N VAL A 71 -10.15 2.54 -1.09
CA VAL A 71 -10.90 3.80 -1.27
C VAL A 71 -10.53 4.53 -2.56
N LYS A 72 -9.70 3.93 -3.41
CA LYS A 72 -9.21 4.49 -4.68
C LYS A 72 -8.59 5.88 -4.51
N ALA A 73 -7.72 6.01 -3.53
CA ALA A 73 -7.09 7.25 -3.12
C ALA A 73 -5.58 7.23 -3.35
N PRO A 74 -4.95 8.30 -3.83
CA PRO A 74 -3.52 8.44 -3.72
C PRO A 74 -3.09 8.62 -2.25
N ILE A 75 -1.86 8.17 -1.95
CA ILE A 75 -1.20 8.52 -0.70
C ILE A 75 -0.45 9.83 -0.94
N LEU A 76 -0.82 10.86 -0.20
CA LEU A 76 -0.17 12.17 -0.20
C LEU A 76 0.58 12.38 1.12
N LEU A 77 1.62 13.20 1.07
CA LEU A 77 2.46 13.44 2.23
C LEU A 77 2.11 14.79 2.89
N SER A 78 2.04 14.80 4.21
CA SER A 78 1.83 15.99 5.03
C SER A 78 3.00 16.20 5.98
N GLN A 79 3.26 17.42 6.36
CA GLN A 79 4.07 17.73 7.54
C GLN A 79 3.20 17.66 8.80
N ARG A 80 3.83 17.63 9.97
CA ARG A 80 3.08 17.57 11.23
C ARG A 80 2.06 18.70 11.37
N ASN A 81 2.45 19.93 11.08
CA ASN A 81 1.65 21.11 11.39
C ASN A 81 1.16 21.89 10.17
N SER A 82 1.46 21.42 8.96
CA SER A 82 1.11 22.12 7.72
C SER A 82 0.95 21.17 6.54
N ILE A 83 0.14 21.55 5.58
CA ILE A 83 0.01 20.87 4.29
C ILE A 83 1.01 21.52 3.31
N PRO A 84 2.00 20.76 2.78
CA PRO A 84 2.91 21.29 1.76
C PRO A 84 2.16 21.76 0.51
N SER A 85 2.63 22.82 -0.13
CA SER A 85 1.95 23.45 -1.28
C SER A 85 1.68 22.47 -2.43
N ASP A 86 2.57 21.52 -2.66
CA ASP A 86 2.37 20.52 -3.72
C ASP A 86 1.30 19.50 -3.35
N THR A 87 1.18 19.13 -2.07
CA THR A 87 0.07 18.33 -1.54
C THR A 87 -1.24 19.13 -1.59
N GLU A 88 -1.23 20.40 -1.22
CA GLU A 88 -2.43 21.26 -1.22
C GLU A 88 -3.08 21.34 -2.61
N LYS A 89 -2.27 21.45 -3.68
CA LYS A 89 -2.76 21.45 -5.07
C LYS A 89 -3.56 20.20 -5.43
N MET A 90 -3.27 19.08 -4.77
CA MET A 90 -3.93 17.79 -5.01
C MET A 90 -5.24 17.63 -4.23
N LEU A 91 -5.62 18.60 -3.42
CA LEU A 91 -6.86 18.57 -2.61
C LEU A 91 -8.05 19.25 -3.27
N LYS A 92 -7.91 19.78 -4.50
CA LYS A 92 -8.90 20.66 -5.14
C LYS A 92 -10.32 20.06 -5.20
N ASP A 93 -10.50 18.83 -5.57
CA ASP A 93 -11.81 18.20 -5.74
C ASP A 93 -12.00 17.02 -4.76
N VAL A 94 -11.21 17.03 -3.68
CA VAL A 94 -11.24 15.98 -2.66
C VAL A 94 -12.45 16.15 -1.77
N LYS A 95 -13.21 15.07 -1.60
CA LYS A 95 -14.38 15.02 -0.70
C LYS A 95 -14.01 14.49 0.68
N LYS A 96 -13.07 13.53 0.75
CA LYS A 96 -12.68 12.89 1.99
C LYS A 96 -11.19 12.66 2.10
N ALA A 97 -10.63 12.97 3.27
CA ALA A 97 -9.24 12.72 3.62
C ALA A 97 -9.15 11.74 4.80
N TYR A 98 -8.37 10.67 4.61
CA TYR A 98 -7.99 9.77 5.69
C TYR A 98 -6.63 10.21 6.23
N ILE A 99 -6.57 10.70 7.46
CA ILE A 99 -5.34 11.04 8.15
C ILE A 99 -4.85 9.80 8.90
N ILE A 100 -3.66 9.33 8.58
CA ILE A 100 -3.06 8.18 9.25
C ILE A 100 -2.08 8.66 10.33
N GLY A 101 -2.25 8.11 11.51
CA GLY A 101 -1.48 8.47 12.70
C GLY A 101 -2.22 9.40 13.64
N THR A 102 -1.62 9.60 14.82
CA THR A 102 -2.13 10.46 15.89
C THR A 102 -1.85 11.95 15.61
N GLU A 103 -2.25 12.83 16.51
CA GLU A 103 -1.95 14.27 16.45
C GLU A 103 -0.44 14.56 16.55
N ASP A 104 0.35 13.61 17.06
CA ASP A 104 1.80 13.71 17.08
C ASP A 104 2.43 13.49 15.70
N SER A 105 1.80 12.69 14.85
CA SER A 105 2.22 12.48 13.47
C SER A 105 1.72 13.60 12.55
N ILE A 106 0.41 13.84 12.53
CA ILE A 106 -0.23 14.93 11.77
C ILE A 106 -1.16 15.68 12.72
N GLY A 107 -0.79 16.90 13.06
CA GLY A 107 -1.43 17.72 14.08
C GLY A 107 -2.85 18.15 13.72
N LYS A 108 -3.53 18.67 14.72
CA LYS A 108 -4.92 19.15 14.61
C LYS A 108 -5.05 20.33 13.66
N SER A 109 -3.97 21.13 13.48
CA SER A 109 -3.93 22.24 12.52
C SER A 109 -4.22 21.77 11.10
N VAL A 110 -3.58 20.68 10.65
CA VAL A 110 -3.81 20.07 9.32
C VAL A 110 -5.24 19.56 9.20
N GLU A 111 -5.74 18.86 10.23
CA GLU A 111 -7.13 18.38 10.24
C GLU A 111 -8.15 19.53 10.13
N ASN A 112 -7.93 20.61 10.87
CA ASN A 112 -8.80 21.79 10.83
C ASN A 112 -8.74 22.50 9.47
N GLU A 113 -7.54 22.59 8.86
CA GLU A 113 -7.36 23.18 7.52
C GLU A 113 -8.17 22.38 6.47
N LEU A 114 -8.11 21.05 6.50
CA LEU A 114 -8.90 20.19 5.61
C LEU A 114 -10.39 20.42 5.78
N LYS A 115 -10.86 20.47 7.03
CA LYS A 115 -12.29 20.75 7.35
C LYS A 115 -12.74 22.13 6.87
N GLN A 116 -11.90 23.16 6.99
CA GLN A 116 -12.18 24.51 6.47
C GLN A 116 -12.27 24.55 4.94
N LYS A 117 -11.57 23.65 4.25
CA LYS A 117 -11.70 23.45 2.80
C LYS A 117 -12.96 22.63 2.41
N GLY A 118 -13.81 22.24 3.37
CA GLY A 118 -15.01 21.43 3.14
C GLY A 118 -14.73 19.94 2.94
N ILE A 119 -13.55 19.46 3.27
CA ILE A 119 -13.17 18.06 3.14
C ILE A 119 -13.59 17.30 4.40
N GLU A 120 -14.32 16.19 4.24
CA GLU A 120 -14.60 15.25 5.34
C GLU A 120 -13.28 14.63 5.80
N VAL A 121 -13.01 14.63 7.09
CA VAL A 121 -11.77 14.07 7.65
C VAL A 121 -12.09 12.86 8.53
N LYS A 122 -11.41 11.74 8.26
CA LYS A 122 -11.38 10.57 9.12
C LYS A 122 -9.96 10.28 9.56
N ARG A 123 -9.70 10.43 10.86
CA ARG A 123 -8.39 10.08 11.45
C ARG A 123 -8.37 8.61 11.84
N ILE A 124 -7.27 7.92 11.54
CA ILE A 124 -6.98 6.55 11.92
C ILE A 124 -5.59 6.53 12.55
N GLY A 125 -5.52 6.44 13.86
CA GLY A 125 -4.26 6.43 14.62
C GLY A 125 -4.44 5.71 15.93
N GLY A 126 -3.54 4.80 16.25
CA GLY A 126 -3.45 4.07 17.50
C GLY A 126 -2.30 4.59 18.37
N ASN A 127 -2.08 3.97 19.52
CA ASN A 127 -1.00 4.32 20.47
C ASN A 127 0.40 4.07 19.87
N ASP A 128 0.49 3.14 18.92
CA ASP A 128 1.71 2.84 18.19
C ASP A 128 1.39 2.44 16.73
N ARG A 129 2.46 2.16 15.96
CA ARG A 129 2.34 1.74 14.55
C ARG A 129 1.62 0.41 14.37
N ILE A 130 1.70 -0.49 15.35
CA ILE A 130 1.04 -1.80 15.32
C ILE A 130 -0.46 -1.58 15.43
N GLU A 131 -0.91 -0.83 16.44
CA GLU A 131 -2.31 -0.52 16.62
C GLU A 131 -2.86 0.32 15.45
N THR A 132 -2.12 1.31 14.95
CA THR A 132 -2.49 2.10 13.78
C THR A 132 -2.75 1.19 12.58
N SER A 133 -1.86 0.26 12.26
CA SER A 133 -2.02 -0.66 11.14
C SER A 133 -3.25 -1.58 11.31
N TYR A 134 -3.56 -1.97 12.53
CA TYR A 134 -4.75 -2.77 12.83
C TYR A 134 -6.05 -1.96 12.71
N LEU A 135 -6.04 -0.69 13.12
CA LEU A 135 -7.18 0.21 12.93
C LEU A 135 -7.43 0.48 11.43
N ILE A 136 -6.37 0.59 10.62
CA ILE A 136 -6.48 0.65 9.16
C ILE A 136 -7.13 -0.62 8.61
N ALA A 137 -6.73 -1.80 9.09
CA ALA A 137 -7.35 -3.06 8.69
C ALA A 137 -8.84 -3.12 9.06
N LYS A 138 -9.24 -2.59 10.23
CA LYS A 138 -10.66 -2.47 10.63
C LYS A 138 -11.42 -1.53 9.70
N GLU A 139 -10.80 -0.41 9.30
CA GLU A 139 -11.42 0.49 8.33
C GLU A 139 -11.66 -0.20 6.99
N ILE A 140 -10.66 -0.92 6.46
CA ILE A 140 -10.84 -1.72 5.23
C ILE A 140 -11.99 -2.72 5.40
N ALA A 141 -12.02 -3.44 6.53
CA ALA A 141 -13.06 -4.43 6.83
C ALA A 141 -14.47 -3.83 6.93
N SER A 142 -14.60 -2.54 7.27
CA SER A 142 -15.88 -1.83 7.29
C SER A 142 -16.40 -1.47 5.89
N ILE A 143 -15.49 -1.44 4.91
CA ILE A 143 -15.81 -1.05 3.52
C ILE A 143 -16.01 -2.28 2.63
N LYS A 144 -15.18 -3.32 2.81
CA LYS A 144 -15.21 -4.55 2.01
C LYS A 144 -14.79 -5.77 2.83
N PRO A 145 -15.21 -6.98 2.45
CA PRO A 145 -14.66 -8.22 3.01
C PRO A 145 -13.14 -8.30 2.79
N ILE A 146 -12.42 -8.80 3.80
CA ILE A 146 -10.99 -9.07 3.73
C ILE A 146 -10.81 -10.58 3.53
N ASP A 147 -10.15 -10.98 2.44
CA ASP A 147 -9.82 -12.37 2.11
C ASP A 147 -8.34 -12.69 2.37
N LYS A 148 -7.49 -11.67 2.42
CA LYS A 148 -6.06 -11.81 2.70
C LYS A 148 -5.53 -10.67 3.57
N VAL A 149 -4.47 -10.98 4.32
CA VAL A 149 -3.75 -10.05 5.19
C VAL A 149 -2.25 -10.29 5.03
N PHE A 150 -1.48 -9.23 4.90
CA PHE A 150 -0.02 -9.27 5.01
C PHE A 150 0.37 -8.90 6.43
N ILE A 151 1.32 -9.64 7.02
CA ILE A 151 1.90 -9.32 8.32
C ILE A 151 3.42 -9.18 8.20
N THR A 152 3.98 -8.15 8.81
CA THR A 152 5.44 -7.95 8.90
C THR A 152 5.83 -7.27 10.20
N ASN A 153 7.13 -7.21 10.48
CA ASN A 153 7.64 -6.49 11.65
C ASN A 153 7.60 -4.97 11.39
N GLY A 154 6.90 -4.22 12.24
CA GLY A 154 6.77 -2.77 12.10
C GLY A 154 8.03 -1.97 12.42
N TYR A 155 9.07 -2.61 12.95
CA TYR A 155 10.31 -1.94 13.36
C TYR A 155 11.51 -2.31 12.49
N THR A 156 11.52 -3.53 11.93
CA THR A 156 12.64 -4.06 11.13
C THR A 156 12.22 -4.58 9.76
N GLY A 157 10.91 -4.61 9.45
CA GLY A 157 10.35 -5.15 8.20
C GLY A 157 9.80 -4.08 7.24
N GLU A 158 10.33 -2.85 7.27
CA GLU A 158 9.84 -1.79 6.37
C GLU A 158 10.07 -2.14 4.89
N ALA A 159 11.21 -2.75 4.55
CA ALA A 159 11.50 -3.18 3.19
C ALA A 159 10.53 -4.30 2.72
N ASP A 160 10.18 -5.22 3.63
CA ASP A 160 9.23 -6.28 3.35
C ASP A 160 7.81 -5.71 3.12
N ALA A 161 7.38 -4.76 3.98
CA ALA A 161 6.12 -4.04 3.80
C ALA A 161 6.08 -3.27 2.48
N MET A 162 7.19 -2.63 2.10
CA MET A 162 7.31 -1.88 0.85
C MET A 162 7.13 -2.80 -0.36
N SER A 163 7.75 -3.98 -0.35
CA SER A 163 7.64 -4.95 -1.44
C SER A 163 6.21 -5.44 -1.68
N ALA A 164 5.40 -5.54 -0.61
CA ALA A 164 4.01 -5.97 -0.69
C ALA A 164 3.02 -4.81 -0.92
N SER A 165 3.42 -3.56 -0.76
CA SER A 165 2.51 -2.39 -0.77
C SER A 165 1.72 -2.25 -2.07
N SER A 166 2.33 -2.55 -3.23
CA SER A 166 1.65 -2.52 -4.53
C SER A 166 0.57 -3.59 -4.65
N VAL A 167 0.83 -4.81 -4.16
CA VAL A 167 -0.14 -5.91 -4.13
C VAL A 167 -1.23 -5.61 -3.11
N ALA A 168 -0.87 -5.10 -1.94
CA ALA A 168 -1.81 -4.68 -0.91
C ALA A 168 -2.78 -3.60 -1.43
N SER A 169 -2.27 -2.61 -2.14
CA SER A 169 -3.09 -1.57 -2.77
C SER A 169 -4.00 -2.14 -3.87
N ARG A 170 -3.46 -2.95 -4.79
CA ARG A 170 -4.25 -3.56 -5.88
C ARG A 170 -5.43 -4.38 -5.34
N ASP A 171 -5.20 -5.16 -4.29
CA ASP A 171 -6.17 -6.13 -3.75
C ASP A 171 -7.03 -5.52 -2.63
N GLY A 172 -6.70 -4.33 -2.15
CA GLY A 172 -7.32 -3.72 -0.97
C GLY A 172 -7.07 -4.58 0.28
N ALA A 173 -5.89 -5.20 0.38
CA ALA A 173 -5.52 -6.07 1.47
C ALA A 173 -4.73 -5.30 2.54
N PRO A 174 -5.03 -5.44 3.84
CA PRO A 174 -4.28 -4.75 4.88
C PRO A 174 -2.85 -5.30 5.03
N ILE A 175 -1.92 -4.39 5.32
CA ILE A 175 -0.60 -4.72 5.85
C ILE A 175 -0.65 -4.43 7.34
N ILE A 176 -0.64 -5.46 8.17
CA ILE A 176 -0.66 -5.35 9.63
C ILE A 176 0.75 -5.48 10.16
N LEU A 177 1.16 -4.47 10.90
CA LEU A 177 2.46 -4.43 11.55
C LEU A 177 2.42 -5.22 12.86
N THR A 178 3.55 -5.82 13.21
CA THR A 178 3.73 -6.63 14.41
C THR A 178 5.09 -6.33 15.05
N ASN A 179 5.34 -6.89 16.22
CA ASN A 179 6.68 -6.91 16.83
C ASN A 179 7.50 -8.16 16.44
N GLY A 180 7.08 -8.87 15.39
CA GLY A 180 7.69 -10.11 14.94
C GLY A 180 7.26 -11.37 15.73
N LYS A 181 6.61 -11.23 16.88
CA LYS A 181 6.22 -12.31 17.78
C LYS A 181 4.71 -12.39 18.05
N ASN A 182 4.01 -11.27 17.98
CA ASN A 182 2.58 -11.18 18.26
C ASN A 182 1.85 -10.35 17.20
N VAL A 183 0.58 -10.67 16.99
CA VAL A 183 -0.35 -9.88 16.16
C VAL A 183 -1.46 -9.29 17.03
N PRO A 184 -2.00 -8.13 16.67
CA PRO A 184 -3.06 -7.46 17.44
C PRO A 184 -4.47 -8.02 17.15
N PHE A 185 -4.57 -9.16 16.49
CA PHE A 185 -5.83 -9.74 16.07
C PHE A 185 -5.88 -11.26 16.27
N GLU A 186 -7.07 -11.80 16.36
CA GLU A 186 -7.32 -13.24 16.24
C GLU A 186 -7.61 -13.59 14.77
N LYS A 187 -7.06 -14.74 14.34
CA LYS A 187 -7.28 -15.22 12.98
C LYS A 187 -8.76 -15.46 12.74
N LYS A 188 -9.30 -14.91 11.66
CA LYS A 188 -10.63 -15.24 11.17
C LYS A 188 -10.56 -16.38 10.15
N GLU A 189 -11.53 -17.29 10.22
CA GLU A 189 -11.69 -18.33 9.22
C GLU A 189 -11.95 -17.72 7.83
N GLY A 190 -11.37 -18.34 6.80
CA GLY A 190 -11.48 -17.83 5.41
C GLY A 190 -10.51 -16.70 5.04
N VAL A 191 -9.73 -16.17 6.00
CA VAL A 191 -8.72 -15.13 5.70
C VAL A 191 -7.35 -15.77 5.54
N GLN A 192 -6.73 -15.57 4.38
CA GLN A 192 -5.35 -16.00 4.12
C GLN A 192 -4.36 -15.00 4.69
N CYS A 193 -3.47 -15.46 5.58
CA CYS A 193 -2.38 -14.65 6.13
C CYS A 193 -1.07 -14.94 5.38
N TYR A 194 -0.31 -13.88 5.06
CA TYR A 194 1.02 -13.94 4.49
C TYR A 194 2.01 -13.24 5.43
N ALA A 195 3.05 -13.97 5.85
CA ALA A 195 4.12 -13.41 6.67
C ALA A 195 5.27 -12.96 5.75
N LEU A 196 5.62 -11.69 5.82
CA LEU A 196 6.65 -11.06 4.99
C LEU A 196 7.96 -10.98 5.79
N GLY A 197 9.02 -11.51 5.23
CA GLY A 197 10.35 -11.49 5.81
C GLY A 197 10.81 -12.82 6.42
N SER A 198 12.09 -12.88 6.77
CA SER A 198 12.77 -14.03 7.34
C SER A 198 12.26 -14.38 8.75
N GLU A 199 12.80 -15.45 9.32
CA GLU A 199 12.51 -15.85 10.72
C GLU A 199 12.94 -14.78 11.73
N GLU A 200 13.95 -13.99 11.43
CA GLU A 200 14.41 -12.87 12.26
C GLU A 200 13.40 -11.70 12.28
N ILE A 201 12.66 -11.52 11.21
CA ILE A 201 11.65 -10.47 11.06
C ILE A 201 10.32 -10.93 11.67
N ILE A 202 9.86 -12.13 11.30
CA ILE A 202 8.62 -12.76 11.79
C ILE A 202 8.93 -14.17 12.28
N SER A 203 8.77 -14.42 13.58
CA SER A 203 9.09 -15.72 14.19
C SER A 203 8.25 -16.86 13.61
N ASN A 204 8.83 -18.06 13.57
CA ASN A 204 8.13 -19.27 13.14
C ASN A 204 6.90 -19.57 14.02
N ASP A 205 6.94 -19.22 15.29
CA ASP A 205 5.79 -19.39 16.19
C ASP A 205 4.62 -18.50 15.80
N LEU A 206 4.91 -17.24 15.40
CA LEU A 206 3.86 -16.34 14.90
C LEU A 206 3.28 -16.84 13.59
N VAL A 207 4.11 -17.34 12.66
CA VAL A 207 3.67 -17.96 11.39
C VAL A 207 2.74 -19.13 11.66
N LYS A 208 3.10 -20.03 12.59
CA LYS A 208 2.25 -21.15 13.00
C LYS A 208 0.95 -20.69 13.64
N LYS A 209 1.02 -19.75 14.59
CA LYS A 209 -0.15 -19.22 15.30
C LYS A 209 -1.17 -18.57 14.36
N THR A 210 -0.71 -17.86 13.35
CA THR A 210 -1.56 -17.21 12.35
C THR A 210 -1.89 -18.12 11.15
N ASN A 211 -1.30 -19.33 11.10
CA ASN A 211 -1.34 -20.20 9.92
C ASN A 211 -1.00 -19.43 8.63
N ALA A 212 -0.02 -18.55 8.73
CA ALA A 212 0.41 -17.73 7.60
C ALA A 212 1.29 -18.55 6.65
N VAL A 213 1.25 -18.19 5.37
CA VAL A 213 2.25 -18.61 4.40
C VAL A 213 3.40 -17.60 4.46
N ARG A 214 4.62 -18.08 4.77
CA ARG A 214 5.80 -17.21 4.72
C ARG A 214 6.16 -16.93 3.26
N LEU A 215 6.18 -15.65 2.93
CA LEU A 215 6.83 -15.16 1.72
C LEU A 215 8.24 -14.76 2.13
N ALA A 216 9.22 -15.55 1.70
CA ALA A 216 10.58 -15.47 2.18
C ALA A 216 11.21 -14.09 2.01
N GLY A 217 12.07 -13.74 2.93
CA GLY A 217 13.11 -12.74 2.81
C GLY A 217 14.42 -13.44 2.51
#